data_fe9ac527c3f8cb9ea51ca718f42559dd
#
_entry.id   fe9ac527c3f8cb9ea51ca718f42559dd
#
_cell.length_a   1.000
_cell.length_b   1.000
_cell.length_c   1.000
_cell.angle_alpha   90.00
_cell.angle_beta   90.00
_cell.angle_gamma   90.00
#
_symmetry.space_group_name_H-M   'P 1'
#
loop_
_entity.id
_entity.type
_entity.pdbx_description
1 polymer ?
#
loop_
_entity_poly.entity_id
_entity_poly.type
_entity_poly.pdbx_seq_one_letter_code
_entity_poly.pdbx_strand_id
1 'polypeptide(L)'
;MGILYQASDPMVWAIWLFVVFALMAFNEFGRTSVWGGVALFAVAPIVFTIFVWPNTAAPGNEYGTGNWFNWVKTYSALAGCVGFMALRFVKWRGADGREHHLYEKRWALCFPPLILAINICEAVIRDVQMFGYGLWGGAVVDHVWMISGPWNIMNAIAGVLNIITICGWFGIFISKDKSRDMIWPDMLWMWIIAYDLWNFAYTYNCMSDHSTYTGLALLIACTVPTFFTKRGAWLQHRAQTLALYAMFAMALPQFYTFAEIPTTHNPTAFFAVSLVALAANGVLAVYQFRRIRARGLNPLKDEIYNDTEKYREVVEENR
;
A
#
# COMPACT_ATOMS: atom_id res chain seq x y z
N MET A 1 -17.77 22.68 7.95
CA MET A 1 -16.67 22.52 6.95
C MET A 1 -15.53 21.80 7.61
N GLY A 2 -15.09 20.69 7.02
CA GLY A 2 -13.92 19.95 7.52
C GLY A 2 -12.63 20.73 7.22
N ILE A 3 -11.58 20.46 7.98
CA ILE A 3 -10.25 21.07 7.75
C ILE A 3 -9.62 20.53 6.46
N LEU A 4 -9.83 19.24 6.19
CA LEU A 4 -9.18 18.52 5.08
C LEU A 4 -10.05 18.42 3.83
N TYR A 5 -11.34 18.19 3.98
CA TYR A 5 -12.27 17.93 2.88
C TYR A 5 -13.44 18.89 2.88
N GLN A 6 -13.96 19.20 1.71
CA GLN A 6 -15.16 20.00 1.53
C GLN A 6 -16.40 19.21 1.98
N ALA A 7 -17.47 19.93 2.24
CA ALA A 7 -18.76 19.29 2.48
C ALA A 7 -19.23 18.61 1.19
N SER A 8 -19.58 17.34 1.28
CA SER A 8 -20.07 16.55 0.15
C SER A 8 -21.43 15.93 0.49
N ASP A 9 -22.18 15.55 -0.52
CA ASP A 9 -23.46 14.88 -0.36
C ASP A 9 -23.30 13.62 0.52
N PRO A 10 -24.19 13.38 1.49
CA PRO A 10 -24.17 12.14 2.29
C PRO A 10 -24.16 10.85 1.45
N MET A 11 -24.75 10.86 0.26
CA MET A 11 -24.73 9.73 -0.66
C MET A 11 -23.31 9.38 -1.10
N VAL A 12 -22.45 10.37 -1.37
CA VAL A 12 -21.05 10.15 -1.76
C VAL A 12 -20.26 9.48 -0.63
N TRP A 13 -20.51 9.89 0.62
CA TRP A 13 -19.93 9.22 1.78
C TRP A 13 -20.44 7.80 1.99
N ALA A 14 -21.71 7.53 1.69
CA ALA A 14 -22.25 6.16 1.70
C ALA A 14 -21.59 5.28 0.63
N ILE A 15 -21.35 5.83 -0.57
CA ILE A 15 -20.59 5.15 -1.64
C ILE A 15 -19.15 4.88 -1.19
N TRP A 16 -18.52 5.86 -0.56
CA TRP A 16 -17.17 5.69 -0.02
C TRP A 16 -17.10 4.53 0.99
N LEU A 17 -18.03 4.47 1.94
CA LEU A 17 -18.14 3.37 2.89
C LEU A 17 -18.36 2.02 2.18
N PHE A 18 -19.23 1.98 1.18
CA PHE A 18 -19.43 0.78 0.36
C PHE A 18 -18.12 0.31 -0.28
N VAL A 19 -17.32 1.23 -0.84
CA VAL A 19 -16.01 0.90 -1.45
C VAL A 19 -15.05 0.34 -0.39
N VAL A 20 -14.99 0.92 0.82
CA VAL A 20 -14.18 0.37 1.91
C VAL A 20 -14.54 -1.08 2.22
N PHE A 21 -15.85 -1.36 2.43
CA PHE A 21 -16.32 -2.71 2.73
C PHE A 21 -16.14 -3.67 1.55
N ALA A 22 -16.35 -3.22 0.32
CA ALA A 22 -16.12 -4.03 -0.87
C ALA A 22 -14.63 -4.42 -0.99
N LEU A 23 -13.71 -3.47 -0.79
CA LEU A 23 -12.27 -3.76 -0.77
C LEU A 23 -11.90 -4.77 0.31
N MET A 24 -12.45 -4.63 1.53
CA MET A 24 -12.24 -5.60 2.61
C MET A 24 -12.78 -6.99 2.25
N ALA A 25 -13.98 -7.08 1.68
CA ALA A 25 -14.62 -8.34 1.29
C ALA A 25 -13.85 -9.05 0.16
N PHE A 26 -13.47 -8.33 -0.89
CA PHE A 26 -12.68 -8.89 -1.98
C PHE A 26 -11.26 -9.27 -1.55
N ASN A 27 -10.65 -8.48 -0.66
CA ASN A 27 -9.37 -8.82 -0.05
C ASN A 27 -9.48 -10.12 0.76
N GLU A 28 -10.53 -10.27 1.57
CA GLU A 28 -10.77 -11.49 2.36
C GLU A 28 -11.01 -12.70 1.46
N PHE A 29 -11.79 -12.56 0.39
CA PHE A 29 -12.00 -13.60 -0.61
C PHE A 29 -10.69 -14.01 -1.31
N GLY A 30 -9.87 -13.05 -1.77
CA GLY A 30 -8.57 -13.32 -2.41
C GLY A 30 -7.54 -13.90 -1.43
N ARG A 31 -7.65 -13.58 -0.13
CA ARG A 31 -6.78 -14.08 0.93
C ARG A 31 -7.09 -15.52 1.31
N THR A 32 -8.36 -15.84 1.53
CA THR A 32 -8.79 -17.14 2.07
C THR A 32 -8.99 -18.22 1.00
N SER A 33 -9.19 -17.83 -0.24
CA SER A 33 -9.38 -18.73 -1.37
C SER A 33 -8.22 -18.64 -2.37
N VAL A 34 -7.51 -19.75 -2.60
CA VAL A 34 -6.46 -19.82 -3.64
C VAL A 34 -7.01 -19.45 -5.01
N TRP A 35 -8.14 -20.03 -5.39
CA TRP A 35 -8.79 -19.75 -6.67
C TRP A 35 -9.36 -18.33 -6.74
N GLY A 36 -9.84 -17.79 -5.61
CA GLY A 36 -10.21 -16.37 -5.48
C GLY A 36 -9.03 -15.45 -5.74
N GLY A 37 -7.87 -15.75 -5.15
CA GLY A 37 -6.63 -15.03 -5.40
C GLY A 37 -6.17 -15.11 -6.85
N VAL A 38 -6.19 -16.31 -7.46
CA VAL A 38 -5.86 -16.51 -8.89
C VAL A 38 -6.82 -15.72 -9.78
N ALA A 39 -8.13 -15.80 -9.53
CA ALA A 39 -9.13 -15.08 -10.31
C ALA A 39 -8.93 -13.56 -10.24
N LEU A 40 -8.73 -13.01 -9.03
CA LEU A 40 -8.61 -11.56 -8.81
C LEU A 40 -7.25 -10.98 -9.25
N PHE A 41 -6.13 -11.69 -8.98
CA PHE A 41 -4.79 -11.11 -9.12
C PHE A 41 -3.98 -11.66 -10.29
N ALA A 42 -4.47 -12.68 -10.98
CA ALA A 42 -3.85 -13.20 -12.20
C ALA A 42 -4.80 -13.14 -13.40
N VAL A 43 -6.01 -13.72 -13.32
CA VAL A 43 -6.91 -13.79 -14.46
C VAL A 43 -7.55 -12.44 -14.77
N ALA A 44 -8.15 -11.77 -13.78
CA ALA A 44 -8.81 -10.48 -13.99
C ALA A 44 -7.90 -9.41 -14.60
N PRO A 45 -6.65 -9.20 -14.13
CA PRO A 45 -5.77 -8.19 -14.74
C PRO A 45 -5.38 -8.54 -16.19
N ILE A 46 -5.25 -9.82 -16.54
CA ILE A 46 -5.01 -10.23 -17.94
C ILE A 46 -6.23 -9.85 -18.81
N VAL A 47 -7.44 -10.18 -18.34
CA VAL A 47 -8.68 -9.83 -19.05
C VAL A 47 -8.81 -8.30 -19.16
N PHE A 48 -8.53 -7.55 -18.11
CA PHE A 48 -8.62 -6.09 -18.12
C PHE A 48 -7.58 -5.48 -19.07
N THR A 49 -6.35 -5.98 -19.05
CA THR A 49 -5.27 -5.52 -19.95
C THR A 49 -5.63 -5.69 -21.43
N ILE A 50 -6.30 -6.80 -21.77
CA ILE A 50 -6.60 -7.13 -23.18
C ILE A 50 -7.90 -6.46 -23.64
N PHE A 51 -8.94 -6.44 -22.81
CA PHE A 51 -10.30 -6.10 -23.25
C PHE A 51 -10.88 -4.80 -22.67
N VAL A 52 -10.40 -4.33 -21.50
CA VAL A 52 -11.00 -3.19 -20.80
C VAL A 52 -10.11 -1.96 -20.88
N TRP A 53 -8.88 -2.04 -20.39
CA TRP A 53 -7.96 -0.91 -20.28
C TRP A 53 -7.51 -0.28 -21.62
N PRO A 54 -7.50 -0.98 -22.78
CA PRO A 54 -7.28 -0.30 -24.06
C PRO A 54 -8.31 0.79 -24.35
N ASN A 55 -9.53 0.71 -23.76
CA ASN A 55 -10.58 1.70 -23.94
C ASN A 55 -10.69 2.70 -22.78
N THR A 56 -10.38 2.27 -21.56
CA THR A 56 -10.63 3.08 -20.34
C THR A 56 -9.38 3.69 -19.72
N ALA A 57 -8.20 3.17 -20.05
CA ALA A 57 -6.92 3.62 -19.50
C ALA A 57 -5.82 3.77 -20.56
N ALA A 58 -6.18 4.00 -21.82
CA ALA A 58 -5.22 4.32 -22.87
C ALA A 58 -4.51 5.65 -22.56
N PRO A 59 -3.23 5.83 -22.95
CA PRO A 59 -2.54 7.10 -22.81
C PRO A 59 -3.32 8.24 -23.48
N GLY A 60 -3.51 9.36 -22.76
CA GLY A 60 -4.26 10.52 -23.26
C GLY A 60 -5.79 10.34 -23.29
N ASN A 61 -6.34 9.34 -22.58
CA ASN A 61 -7.79 9.21 -22.47
C ASN A 61 -8.43 10.41 -21.74
N GLU A 62 -9.73 10.61 -21.96
CA GLU A 62 -10.49 11.73 -21.42
C GLU A 62 -10.60 11.79 -19.89
N TYR A 63 -10.20 10.73 -19.18
CA TYR A 63 -10.28 10.64 -17.70
C TYR A 63 -8.91 10.75 -17.02
N GLY A 64 -7.83 10.92 -17.76
CA GLY A 64 -6.47 10.99 -17.20
C GLY A 64 -5.95 9.70 -16.55
N THR A 65 -6.68 8.58 -16.66
CA THR A 65 -6.32 7.30 -16.04
C THR A 65 -5.18 6.58 -16.77
N GLY A 66 -4.87 6.96 -18.00
CA GLY A 66 -3.82 6.36 -18.84
C GLY A 66 -2.41 6.89 -18.59
N ASN A 67 -2.17 7.64 -17.50
CA ASN A 67 -0.84 8.14 -17.18
C ASN A 67 0.10 7.01 -16.71
N TRP A 68 1.41 7.22 -16.88
CA TRP A 68 2.44 6.23 -16.55
C TRP A 68 2.36 5.72 -15.11
N PHE A 69 2.01 6.61 -14.18
CA PHE A 69 1.97 6.29 -12.76
C PHE A 69 0.89 5.25 -12.43
N ASN A 70 -0.32 5.40 -13.00
CA ASN A 70 -1.41 4.44 -12.79
C ASN A 70 -1.03 3.04 -13.31
N TRP A 71 -0.40 2.96 -14.49
CA TRP A 71 0.07 1.69 -15.05
C TRP A 71 1.15 1.04 -14.18
N VAL A 72 2.20 1.77 -13.83
CA VAL A 72 3.29 1.25 -12.99
C VAL A 72 2.75 0.81 -11.64
N LYS A 73 1.89 1.63 -11.00
CA LYS A 73 1.31 1.35 -9.69
C LYS A 73 0.44 0.11 -9.70
N THR A 74 -0.38 -0.06 -10.73
CA THR A 74 -1.25 -1.22 -10.87
C THR A 74 -0.45 -2.51 -11.05
N TYR A 75 0.52 -2.51 -11.96
CA TYR A 75 1.30 -3.73 -12.20
C TYR A 75 2.30 -4.05 -11.08
N SER A 76 2.86 -3.08 -10.39
CA SER A 76 3.71 -3.33 -9.22
C SER A 76 2.90 -3.94 -8.06
N ALA A 77 1.67 -3.45 -7.82
CA ALA A 77 0.76 -4.04 -6.84
C ALA A 77 0.35 -5.48 -7.21
N LEU A 78 0.03 -5.73 -8.48
CA LEU A 78 -0.29 -7.06 -9.00
C LEU A 78 0.90 -8.01 -8.91
N ALA A 79 2.10 -7.56 -9.25
CA ALA A 79 3.32 -8.33 -9.07
C ALA A 79 3.52 -8.71 -7.60
N GLY A 80 3.25 -7.79 -6.66
CA GLY A 80 3.22 -8.07 -5.24
C GLY A 80 2.24 -9.19 -4.89
N CYS A 81 0.99 -9.09 -5.33
CA CYS A 81 -0.03 -10.12 -5.08
C CYS A 81 0.37 -11.50 -5.62
N VAL A 82 0.83 -11.57 -6.87
CA VAL A 82 1.27 -12.84 -7.49
C VAL A 82 2.48 -13.41 -6.78
N GLY A 83 3.48 -12.58 -6.43
CA GLY A 83 4.66 -13.03 -5.70
C GLY A 83 4.33 -13.53 -4.29
N PHE A 84 3.40 -12.88 -3.57
CA PHE A 84 2.95 -13.36 -2.25
C PHE A 84 2.14 -14.64 -2.37
N MET A 85 1.32 -14.81 -3.42
CA MET A 85 0.67 -16.09 -3.72
C MET A 85 1.70 -17.19 -4.01
N ALA A 86 2.74 -16.87 -4.76
CA ALA A 86 3.82 -17.83 -5.01
C ALA A 86 4.53 -18.25 -3.72
N LEU A 87 4.88 -17.33 -2.82
CA LEU A 87 5.44 -17.65 -1.51
C LEU A 87 4.52 -18.55 -0.69
N ARG A 88 3.21 -18.32 -0.73
CA ARG A 88 2.21 -19.06 0.06
C ARG A 88 1.97 -20.47 -0.45
N PHE A 89 1.99 -20.69 -1.77
CA PHE A 89 1.43 -21.92 -2.36
C PHE A 89 2.40 -22.71 -3.25
N VAL A 90 3.49 -22.10 -3.74
CA VAL A 90 4.45 -22.86 -4.58
C VAL A 90 5.24 -23.82 -3.74
N LYS A 91 5.17 -25.09 -4.15
CA LYS A 91 5.88 -26.22 -3.56
C LYS A 91 6.35 -27.18 -4.64
N TRP A 92 7.40 -27.92 -4.35
CA TRP A 92 7.93 -28.96 -5.24
C TRP A 92 8.52 -30.10 -4.43
N ARG A 93 8.63 -31.28 -5.05
CA ARG A 93 9.32 -32.43 -4.46
C ARG A 93 10.79 -32.37 -4.88
N GLY A 94 11.69 -32.36 -3.90
CA GLY A 94 13.13 -32.40 -4.15
C GLY A 94 13.63 -33.79 -4.56
N ALA A 95 14.89 -33.87 -5.00
CA ALA A 95 15.56 -35.16 -5.27
C ALA A 95 15.72 -36.05 -4.02
N ASP A 96 15.65 -35.46 -2.84
CA ASP A 96 15.62 -36.11 -1.53
C ASP A 96 14.26 -36.73 -1.16
N GLY A 97 13.27 -36.61 -2.05
CA GLY A 97 11.90 -37.07 -1.83
C GLY A 97 11.04 -36.17 -0.91
N ARG A 98 11.61 -35.10 -0.35
CA ARG A 98 10.93 -34.18 0.57
C ARG A 98 10.17 -33.11 -0.21
N GLU A 99 9.07 -32.64 0.37
CA GLU A 99 8.36 -31.47 -0.11
C GLU A 99 9.08 -30.21 0.36
N HIS A 100 9.42 -29.33 -0.59
CA HIS A 100 10.04 -28.04 -0.35
C HIS A 100 9.06 -26.93 -0.72
N HIS A 101 9.18 -25.80 -0.02
CA HIS A 101 8.34 -24.63 -0.25
C HIS A 101 9.16 -23.41 -0.66
N LEU A 102 8.57 -22.53 -1.47
CA LEU A 102 9.28 -21.34 -1.96
C LEU A 102 9.71 -20.40 -0.81
N TYR A 103 8.90 -20.28 0.23
CA TYR A 103 9.20 -19.43 1.39
C TYR A 103 10.40 -19.93 2.24
N GLU A 104 10.88 -21.17 2.03
CA GLU A 104 12.10 -21.69 2.66
C GLU A 104 13.38 -21.12 2.03
N LYS A 105 13.26 -20.50 0.85
CA LYS A 105 14.39 -19.93 0.13
C LYS A 105 14.61 -18.48 0.52
N ARG A 106 15.77 -18.16 1.11
CA ARG A 106 16.12 -16.80 1.53
C ARG A 106 15.99 -15.76 0.42
N TRP A 107 16.38 -16.10 -0.80
CA TRP A 107 16.25 -15.19 -1.93
C TRP A 107 14.77 -14.82 -2.22
N ALA A 108 13.85 -15.77 -2.02
CA ALA A 108 12.43 -15.53 -2.22
C ALA A 108 11.85 -14.63 -1.11
N LEU A 109 12.36 -14.70 0.11
CA LEU A 109 11.98 -13.81 1.22
C LEU A 109 12.47 -12.37 1.04
N CYS A 110 13.41 -12.09 0.11
CA CYS A 110 13.75 -10.72 -0.25
C CYS A 110 12.66 -10.03 -1.07
N PHE A 111 11.77 -10.79 -1.73
CA PHE A 111 10.75 -10.23 -2.62
C PHE A 111 9.76 -9.31 -1.90
N PRO A 112 9.13 -9.67 -0.76
CA PRO A 112 8.17 -8.81 -0.07
C PRO A 112 8.73 -7.43 0.32
N PRO A 113 9.90 -7.32 0.98
CA PRO A 113 10.46 -6.01 1.30
C PRO A 113 10.90 -5.21 0.07
N LEU A 114 11.40 -5.88 -0.97
CA LEU A 114 11.80 -5.19 -2.20
C LEU A 114 10.62 -4.61 -2.96
N ILE A 115 9.54 -5.37 -3.14
CA ILE A 115 8.35 -4.85 -3.82
C ILE A 115 7.66 -3.74 -3.01
N LEU A 116 7.70 -3.81 -1.68
CA LEU A 116 7.24 -2.73 -0.82
C LEU A 116 8.10 -1.47 -1.02
N ALA A 117 9.43 -1.61 -1.00
CA ALA A 117 10.35 -0.49 -1.22
C ALA A 117 10.14 0.14 -2.61
N ILE A 118 9.95 -0.65 -3.67
CA ILE A 118 9.62 -0.17 -5.02
C ILE A 118 8.33 0.65 -5.00
N ASN A 119 7.27 0.13 -4.38
CA ASN A 119 5.99 0.84 -4.27
C ASN A 119 6.10 2.17 -3.52
N ILE A 120 6.97 2.25 -2.51
CA ILE A 120 7.25 3.51 -1.80
C ILE A 120 8.06 4.45 -2.71
N CYS A 121 9.09 3.94 -3.41
CA CYS A 121 9.89 4.74 -4.35
C CYS A 121 9.03 5.40 -5.44
N GLU A 122 8.06 4.69 -6.01
CA GLU A 122 7.13 5.23 -7.00
C GLU A 122 6.40 6.49 -6.46
N ALA A 123 5.93 6.44 -5.22
CA ALA A 123 5.24 7.55 -4.58
C ALA A 123 6.20 8.70 -4.22
N VAL A 124 7.42 8.38 -3.75
CA VAL A 124 8.47 9.38 -3.50
C VAL A 124 8.83 10.14 -4.79
N ILE A 125 9.00 9.40 -5.90
CA ILE A 125 9.26 10.01 -7.22
C ILE A 125 8.09 10.92 -7.62
N ARG A 126 6.85 10.50 -7.38
CA ARG A 126 5.68 11.31 -7.71
C ARG A 126 5.61 12.59 -6.88
N ASP A 127 5.92 12.55 -5.57
CA ASP A 127 6.01 13.76 -4.73
C ASP A 127 7.07 14.74 -5.25
N VAL A 128 8.27 14.23 -5.58
CA VAL A 128 9.34 15.08 -6.16
C VAL A 128 8.93 15.65 -7.51
N GLN A 129 8.27 14.86 -8.35
CA GLN A 129 7.74 15.31 -9.64
C GLN A 129 6.68 16.41 -9.46
N MET A 130 5.78 16.25 -8.50
CA MET A 130 4.77 17.25 -8.15
C MET A 130 5.39 18.58 -7.70
N PHE A 131 6.44 18.53 -6.88
CA PHE A 131 7.20 19.72 -6.53
C PHE A 131 7.79 20.39 -7.78
N GLY A 132 8.37 19.57 -8.68
CA GLY A 132 8.99 20.05 -9.93
C GLY A 132 8.03 20.66 -10.94
N TYR A 133 6.73 20.37 -10.86
CA TYR A 133 5.74 21.01 -11.72
C TYR A 133 5.55 22.51 -11.44
N GLY A 134 5.92 22.99 -10.26
CA GLY A 134 5.87 24.41 -9.93
C GLY A 134 4.44 24.99 -9.87
N LEU A 135 3.45 24.18 -9.53
CA LEU A 135 2.04 24.57 -9.46
C LEU A 135 1.71 25.28 -8.13
N TRP A 136 2.40 26.35 -7.82
CA TRP A 136 2.30 27.06 -6.52
C TRP A 136 0.92 27.68 -6.23
N GLY A 137 0.11 27.92 -7.26
CA GLY A 137 -1.26 28.41 -7.15
C GLY A 137 -2.33 27.33 -7.30
N GLY A 138 -1.90 26.09 -7.55
CA GLY A 138 -2.79 24.99 -7.91
C GLY A 138 -3.23 25.03 -9.38
N ALA A 139 -3.40 23.87 -9.96
CA ALA A 139 -3.94 23.68 -11.33
C ALA A 139 -4.55 22.27 -11.46
N VAL A 140 -5.40 22.10 -12.45
CA VAL A 140 -5.91 20.78 -12.84
C VAL A 140 -4.93 20.15 -13.83
N VAL A 141 -4.41 18.97 -13.49
CA VAL A 141 -3.52 18.18 -14.34
C VAL A 141 -4.08 16.75 -14.39
N ASP A 142 -4.24 16.20 -15.58
CA ASP A 142 -4.85 14.88 -15.80
C ASP A 142 -6.19 14.71 -15.05
N HIS A 143 -7.04 15.73 -15.08
CA HIS A 143 -8.35 15.81 -14.42
C HIS A 143 -8.31 15.77 -12.88
N VAL A 144 -7.15 15.92 -12.26
CA VAL A 144 -6.98 16.02 -10.81
C VAL A 144 -6.47 17.40 -10.44
N TRP A 145 -7.08 18.04 -9.46
CA TRP A 145 -6.54 19.29 -8.92
C TRP A 145 -5.28 19.00 -8.12
N MET A 146 -4.23 19.74 -8.43
CA MET A 146 -2.90 19.56 -7.86
C MET A 146 -2.30 20.89 -7.44
N ILE A 147 -1.49 20.89 -6.38
CA ILE A 147 -0.74 22.06 -5.91
C ILE A 147 0.66 21.64 -5.48
N SER A 148 1.68 22.36 -5.97
CA SER A 148 3.06 22.17 -5.56
C SER A 148 3.38 22.94 -4.29
N GLY A 149 4.23 22.38 -3.43
CA GLY A 149 4.67 23.06 -2.23
C GLY A 149 5.74 22.29 -1.47
N PRO A 150 6.31 22.87 -0.38
CA PRO A 150 7.33 22.21 0.42
C PRO A 150 6.84 20.90 1.04
N TRP A 151 5.54 20.72 1.21
CA TRP A 151 4.93 19.48 1.70
C TRP A 151 5.26 18.26 0.83
N ASN A 152 5.41 18.42 -0.50
CA ASN A 152 5.81 17.32 -1.38
C ASN A 152 7.22 16.81 -1.01
N ILE A 153 8.17 17.71 -0.78
CA ILE A 153 9.53 17.32 -0.37
C ILE A 153 9.55 16.73 1.04
N MET A 154 8.78 17.31 1.97
CA MET A 154 8.63 16.76 3.33
C MET A 154 8.11 15.33 3.29
N ASN A 155 7.10 15.07 2.46
CA ASN A 155 6.52 13.76 2.31
C ASN A 155 7.45 12.78 1.56
N ALA A 156 8.20 13.25 0.55
CA ALA A 156 9.23 12.45 -0.10
C ALA A 156 10.31 11.99 0.91
N ILE A 157 10.76 12.88 1.82
CA ILE A 157 11.70 12.52 2.91
C ILE A 157 11.05 11.46 3.83
N ALA A 158 9.79 11.63 4.22
CA ALA A 158 9.08 10.65 5.03
C ALA A 158 9.00 9.28 4.35
N GLY A 159 8.80 9.24 3.02
CA GLY A 159 8.83 8.00 2.23
C GLY A 159 10.21 7.33 2.22
N VAL A 160 11.28 8.11 2.10
CA VAL A 160 12.66 7.58 2.23
C VAL A 160 12.88 6.99 3.63
N LEU A 161 12.39 7.65 4.68
CA LEU A 161 12.44 7.12 6.05
C LEU A 161 11.67 5.80 6.20
N ASN A 162 10.51 5.66 5.55
CA ASN A 162 9.79 4.39 5.48
C ASN A 162 10.65 3.27 4.88
N ILE A 163 11.33 3.54 3.75
CA ILE A 163 12.16 2.53 3.06
C ILE A 163 13.31 2.08 3.96
N ILE A 164 14.05 3.00 4.56
CA ILE A 164 15.23 2.66 5.38
C ILE A 164 14.87 2.02 6.72
N THR A 165 13.60 2.08 7.12
CA THR A 165 13.09 1.40 8.33
C THR A 165 12.44 0.04 8.03
N ILE A 166 12.43 -0.42 6.79
CA ILE A 166 12.02 -1.80 6.46
C ILE A 166 13.05 -2.78 7.04
N CYS A 167 12.61 -3.69 7.91
CA CYS A 167 13.49 -4.61 8.64
C CYS A 167 12.88 -6.02 8.78
N GLY A 168 13.66 -6.97 9.32
CA GLY A 168 13.19 -8.32 9.60
C GLY A 168 12.84 -9.14 8.34
N TRP A 169 13.61 -8.99 7.27
CA TRP A 169 13.32 -9.59 5.95
C TRP A 169 13.22 -11.11 5.99
N PHE A 170 14.06 -11.77 6.77
CA PHE A 170 14.12 -13.23 6.86
C PHE A 170 13.26 -13.82 7.98
N GLY A 171 12.58 -12.97 8.76
CA GLY A 171 11.58 -13.36 9.74
C GLY A 171 10.18 -13.61 9.14
N ILE A 172 10.00 -13.33 7.84
CA ILE A 172 8.74 -13.57 7.14
C ILE A 172 8.50 -15.09 7.06
N PHE A 173 7.28 -15.52 7.40
CA PHE A 173 6.89 -16.92 7.31
C PHE A 173 5.43 -17.06 6.83
N ILE A 174 5.01 -18.30 6.55
CA ILE A 174 3.64 -18.61 6.13
C ILE A 174 2.88 -19.22 7.31
N SER A 175 1.68 -18.69 7.59
CA SER A 175 0.82 -19.17 8.68
C SER A 175 0.39 -20.63 8.46
N LYS A 176 0.19 -21.37 9.55
CA LYS A 176 -0.19 -22.78 9.51
C LYS A 176 -1.66 -23.03 9.24
N ASP A 177 -2.51 -22.02 9.35
CA ASP A 177 -3.92 -22.14 9.08
C ASP A 177 -4.24 -22.35 7.58
N LYS A 178 -5.52 -22.59 7.27
CA LYS A 178 -5.97 -22.89 5.89
C LYS A 178 -5.70 -21.74 4.91
N SER A 179 -5.68 -20.51 5.38
CA SER A 179 -5.43 -19.33 4.53
C SER A 179 -3.97 -19.22 4.10
N ARG A 180 -3.01 -19.81 4.88
CA ARG A 180 -1.59 -19.78 4.58
C ARG A 180 -1.08 -18.36 4.30
N ASP A 181 -1.42 -17.42 5.16
CA ASP A 181 -1.06 -16.02 4.98
C ASP A 181 0.45 -15.78 5.12
N MET A 182 0.95 -14.82 4.36
CA MET A 182 2.31 -14.31 4.52
C MET A 182 2.35 -13.40 5.76
N ILE A 183 3.06 -13.83 6.79
CA ILE A 183 3.20 -13.13 8.06
C ILE A 183 4.55 -12.47 8.15
N TRP A 184 4.55 -11.18 8.46
CA TRP A 184 5.75 -10.39 8.71
C TRP A 184 5.74 -9.84 10.14
N PRO A 185 6.29 -10.57 11.13
CA PRO A 185 6.12 -10.23 12.53
C PRO A 185 6.86 -8.97 12.97
N ASP A 186 7.95 -8.60 12.28
CA ASP A 186 8.72 -7.38 12.58
C ASP A 186 8.03 -6.09 12.08
N MET A 187 7.00 -6.21 11.21
CA MET A 187 6.21 -5.08 10.74
C MET A 187 5.09 -4.78 11.73
N LEU A 188 5.47 -4.16 12.87
CA LEU A 188 4.57 -3.84 13.96
C LEU A 188 3.71 -2.60 13.67
N TRP A 189 2.69 -2.41 14.50
CA TRP A 189 1.73 -1.29 14.39
C TRP A 189 2.39 0.09 14.25
N MET A 190 3.53 0.33 14.89
CA MET A 190 4.27 1.60 14.81
C MET A 190 4.71 1.91 13.38
N TRP A 191 5.24 0.92 12.69
CA TRP A 191 5.66 1.05 11.29
C TRP A 191 4.44 1.21 10.38
N ILE A 192 3.39 0.41 10.62
CA ILE A 192 2.14 0.45 9.84
C ILE A 192 1.50 1.84 9.93
N ILE A 193 1.35 2.40 11.13
CA ILE A 193 0.77 3.73 11.31
C ILE A 193 1.65 4.83 10.70
N ALA A 194 2.98 4.75 10.84
CA ALA A 194 3.88 5.71 10.21
C ALA A 194 3.79 5.65 8.67
N TYR A 195 3.67 4.46 8.09
CA TYR A 195 3.40 4.27 6.68
C TYR A 195 2.02 4.83 6.28
N ASP A 196 0.97 4.54 7.05
CA ASP A 196 -0.39 5.02 6.73
C ASP A 196 -0.45 6.56 6.72
N LEU A 197 0.18 7.22 7.69
CA LEU A 197 0.29 8.68 7.72
C LEU A 197 1.06 9.23 6.51
N TRP A 198 2.18 8.61 6.16
CA TRP A 198 2.95 8.96 4.97
C TRP A 198 2.15 8.75 3.68
N ASN A 199 1.51 7.59 3.53
CA ASN A 199 0.77 7.26 2.32
C ASN A 199 -0.48 8.14 2.16
N PHE A 200 -1.15 8.46 3.26
CA PHE A 200 -2.24 9.43 3.25
C PHE A 200 -1.75 10.82 2.80
N ALA A 201 -0.63 11.31 3.35
CA ALA A 201 -0.04 12.57 2.95
C ALA A 201 0.33 12.58 1.46
N TYR A 202 0.92 11.47 0.97
CA TYR A 202 1.24 11.29 -0.44
C TYR A 202 -0.02 11.43 -1.33
N THR A 203 -1.09 10.70 -1.01
CA THR A 203 -2.31 10.76 -1.82
C THR A 203 -3.02 12.10 -1.71
N TYR A 204 -2.99 12.73 -0.54
CA TYR A 204 -3.51 14.07 -0.31
C TYR A 204 -2.76 15.12 -1.15
N ASN A 205 -1.43 15.00 -1.26
CA ASN A 205 -0.58 15.92 -2.00
C ASN A 205 -0.64 15.73 -3.52
N CYS A 206 -0.69 14.47 -3.99
CA CYS A 206 -0.49 14.14 -5.40
C CYS A 206 -1.77 13.72 -6.14
N MET A 207 -2.83 13.41 -5.41
CA MET A 207 -4.12 12.96 -5.95
C MET A 207 -5.28 13.57 -5.14
N SER A 208 -5.11 14.82 -4.77
CA SER A 208 -5.88 15.65 -3.85
C SER A 208 -7.36 15.23 -3.70
N ASP A 209 -8.17 15.47 -4.72
CA ASP A 209 -9.61 15.26 -4.67
C ASP A 209 -10.02 13.76 -4.72
N HIS A 210 -9.08 12.88 -5.08
CA HIS A 210 -9.27 11.42 -5.02
C HIS A 210 -8.67 10.78 -3.75
N SER A 211 -8.08 11.56 -2.84
CA SER A 211 -7.34 11.05 -1.66
C SER A 211 -8.22 10.30 -0.65
N THR A 212 -9.52 10.55 -0.61
CA THR A 212 -10.45 9.76 0.21
C THR A 212 -10.51 8.30 -0.23
N TYR A 213 -10.41 8.03 -1.53
CA TYR A 213 -10.41 6.68 -2.09
C TYR A 213 -9.00 6.10 -2.17
N THR A 214 -8.07 6.80 -2.84
CA THR A 214 -6.69 6.33 -3.06
C THR A 214 -5.85 6.28 -1.79
N GLY A 215 -6.22 7.07 -0.78
CA GLY A 215 -5.62 7.10 0.55
C GLY A 215 -6.51 6.42 1.58
N LEU A 216 -7.50 7.14 2.13
CA LEU A 216 -8.25 6.68 3.30
C LEU A 216 -8.93 5.33 3.11
N ALA A 217 -9.67 5.11 2.01
CA ALA A 217 -10.37 3.85 1.79
C ALA A 217 -9.39 2.67 1.72
N LEU A 218 -8.29 2.82 0.98
CA LEU A 218 -7.27 1.78 0.85
C LEU A 218 -6.57 1.48 2.17
N LEU A 219 -6.19 2.51 2.93
CA LEU A 219 -5.48 2.33 4.20
C LEU A 219 -6.38 1.69 5.26
N ILE A 220 -7.64 2.12 5.36
CA ILE A 220 -8.61 1.49 6.25
C ILE A 220 -8.84 0.03 5.84
N ALA A 221 -9.03 -0.23 4.53
CA ALA A 221 -9.33 -1.58 4.03
C ALA A 221 -8.17 -2.58 4.20
N CYS A 222 -6.92 -2.14 4.34
CA CYS A 222 -5.79 -3.03 4.63
C CYS A 222 -5.41 -3.06 6.11
N THR A 223 -5.48 -1.93 6.81
CA THR A 223 -4.98 -1.81 8.19
C THR A 223 -5.99 -2.36 9.21
N VAL A 224 -7.29 -2.10 9.01
CA VAL A 224 -8.32 -2.66 9.90
C VAL A 224 -8.30 -4.21 9.89
N PRO A 225 -8.32 -4.91 8.75
CA PRO A 225 -8.19 -6.38 8.75
C PRO A 225 -6.89 -6.88 9.37
N THR A 226 -5.79 -6.13 9.24
CA THR A 226 -4.52 -6.50 9.87
C THR A 226 -4.63 -6.55 11.39
N PHE A 227 -5.34 -5.63 12.01
CA PHE A 227 -5.45 -5.61 13.48
C PHE A 227 -6.54 -6.53 14.02
N PHE A 228 -7.60 -6.78 13.25
CA PHE A 228 -8.79 -7.49 13.74
C PHE A 228 -9.03 -8.86 13.12
N THR A 229 -8.47 -9.14 11.94
CA THR A 229 -8.68 -10.41 11.22
C THR A 229 -7.42 -11.28 11.19
N LYS A 230 -6.25 -10.69 10.80
CA LYS A 230 -5.01 -11.47 10.62
C LYS A 230 -3.77 -10.64 10.93
N ARG A 231 -3.33 -10.69 12.19
CA ARG A 231 -2.14 -9.96 12.63
C ARG A 231 -0.88 -10.43 11.89
N GLY A 232 -0.04 -9.47 11.52
CA GLY A 232 1.19 -9.71 10.76
C GLY A 232 1.02 -9.85 9.25
N ALA A 233 -0.20 -9.87 8.71
CA ALA A 233 -0.46 -9.98 7.27
C ALA A 233 -0.65 -8.62 6.58
N TRP A 234 -0.24 -7.51 7.19
CA TRP A 234 -0.50 -6.16 6.69
C TRP A 234 -0.03 -5.96 5.23
N LEU A 235 1.18 -6.39 4.89
CA LEU A 235 1.69 -6.19 3.52
C LEU A 235 0.87 -6.96 2.48
N GLN A 236 0.40 -8.17 2.82
CA GLN A 236 -0.50 -8.93 1.97
C GLN A 236 -1.83 -8.21 1.77
N HIS A 237 -2.46 -7.73 2.85
CA HIS A 237 -3.68 -6.92 2.77
C HIS A 237 -3.47 -5.65 1.94
N ARG A 238 -2.34 -4.96 2.16
CA ARG A 238 -2.02 -3.71 1.45
C ARG A 238 -1.84 -3.92 -0.05
N ALA A 239 -1.12 -4.95 -0.47
CA ALA A 239 -0.94 -5.26 -1.89
C ALA A 239 -2.27 -5.64 -2.56
N GLN A 240 -3.07 -6.48 -1.91
CA GLN A 240 -4.35 -6.95 -2.46
C GLN A 240 -5.36 -5.80 -2.60
N THR A 241 -5.54 -4.97 -1.57
CA THR A 241 -6.46 -3.82 -1.63
C THR A 241 -6.01 -2.78 -2.65
N LEU A 242 -4.70 -2.52 -2.75
CA LEU A 242 -4.16 -1.61 -3.75
C LEU A 242 -4.37 -2.12 -5.18
N ALA A 243 -4.10 -3.40 -5.42
CA ALA A 243 -4.32 -4.01 -6.73
C ALA A 243 -5.80 -3.99 -7.14
N LEU A 244 -6.70 -4.36 -6.23
CA LEU A 244 -8.15 -4.31 -6.45
C LEU A 244 -8.63 -2.90 -6.81
N TYR A 245 -8.23 -1.92 -6.00
CA TYR A 245 -8.62 -0.54 -6.23
C TYR A 245 -8.06 0.03 -7.54
N ALA A 246 -6.77 -0.20 -7.81
CA ALA A 246 -6.12 0.31 -9.02
C ALA A 246 -6.75 -0.29 -10.29
N MET A 247 -7.05 -1.60 -10.29
CA MET A 247 -7.78 -2.24 -11.39
C MET A 247 -9.16 -1.63 -11.60
N PHE A 248 -9.92 -1.42 -10.51
CA PHE A 248 -11.23 -0.80 -10.55
C PHE A 248 -11.17 0.63 -11.10
N ALA A 249 -10.24 1.44 -10.60
CA ALA A 249 -10.05 2.83 -11.00
C ALA A 249 -9.74 2.97 -12.50
N MET A 250 -8.90 2.06 -13.04
CA MET A 250 -8.59 2.03 -14.48
C MET A 250 -9.73 1.46 -15.33
N ALA A 251 -10.59 0.59 -14.76
CA ALA A 251 -11.71 -0.02 -15.51
C ALA A 251 -12.96 0.87 -15.54
N LEU A 252 -13.19 1.66 -14.50
CA LEU A 252 -14.37 2.50 -14.33
C LEU A 252 -13.98 3.95 -13.99
N PRO A 253 -13.28 4.65 -14.88
CA PRO A 253 -12.76 6.00 -14.59
C PRO A 253 -13.86 7.04 -14.30
N GLN A 254 -15.06 6.87 -14.84
CA GLN A 254 -16.22 7.73 -14.58
C GLN A 254 -16.62 7.76 -13.10
N PHE A 255 -16.25 6.73 -12.34
CA PHE A 255 -16.53 6.66 -10.92
C PHE A 255 -15.94 7.84 -10.14
N TYR A 256 -14.78 8.31 -10.50
CA TYR A 256 -14.16 9.47 -9.85
C TYR A 256 -15.01 10.73 -9.97
N THR A 257 -15.48 11.03 -11.17
CA THR A 257 -16.33 12.20 -11.40
C THR A 257 -17.65 12.14 -10.61
N PHE A 258 -18.21 10.94 -10.49
CA PHE A 258 -19.49 10.74 -9.80
C PHE A 258 -19.35 10.75 -8.26
N ALA A 259 -18.28 10.16 -7.73
CA ALA A 259 -18.11 9.91 -6.30
C ALA A 259 -16.97 10.70 -5.65
N GLU A 260 -16.55 11.79 -6.26
CA GLU A 260 -15.47 12.65 -5.79
C GLU A 260 -15.79 13.32 -4.44
N ILE A 261 -14.82 13.35 -3.55
CA ILE A 261 -14.87 14.10 -2.28
C ILE A 261 -13.69 15.06 -2.29
N PRO A 262 -13.91 16.30 -2.75
CA PRO A 262 -12.83 17.26 -2.94
C PRO A 262 -12.17 17.67 -1.63
N THR A 263 -10.86 17.88 -1.69
CA THR A 263 -10.13 18.50 -0.58
C THR A 263 -10.49 19.98 -0.45
N THR A 264 -10.12 20.60 0.68
CA THR A 264 -10.33 22.03 0.87
C THR A 264 -9.40 22.89 0.01
N HIS A 265 -8.46 22.30 -0.72
CA HIS A 265 -7.41 23.00 -1.50
C HIS A 265 -6.58 23.98 -0.64
N ASN A 266 -6.57 23.81 0.67
CA ASN A 266 -5.90 24.70 1.61
C ASN A 266 -4.41 24.31 1.79
N PRO A 267 -3.45 25.17 1.38
CA PRO A 267 -2.01 24.91 1.55
C PRO A 267 -1.61 24.55 2.99
N THR A 268 -2.28 25.11 3.99
CA THR A 268 -2.02 24.80 5.39
C THR A 268 -2.37 23.34 5.72
N ALA A 269 -3.43 22.79 5.12
CA ALA A 269 -3.80 21.39 5.29
C ALA A 269 -2.75 20.44 4.68
N PHE A 270 -2.29 20.73 3.46
CA PHE A 270 -1.21 19.99 2.79
C PHE A 270 0.07 19.98 3.63
N PHE A 271 0.46 21.15 4.14
CA PHE A 271 1.63 21.29 5.01
C PHE A 271 1.47 20.49 6.31
N ALA A 272 0.32 20.63 6.98
CA ALA A 272 0.07 19.95 8.26
C ALA A 272 0.09 18.42 8.13
N VAL A 273 -0.56 17.88 7.09
CA VAL A 273 -0.61 16.43 6.83
C VAL A 273 0.80 15.89 6.57
N SER A 274 1.59 16.57 5.75
CA SER A 274 2.97 16.17 5.44
C SER A 274 3.92 16.33 6.64
N LEU A 275 3.70 17.34 7.48
CA LEU A 275 4.48 17.53 8.72
C LEU A 275 4.22 16.38 9.69
N VAL A 276 2.96 15.96 9.86
CA VAL A 276 2.61 14.81 10.72
C VAL A 276 3.24 13.54 10.18
N ALA A 277 3.19 13.31 8.86
CA ALA A 277 3.81 12.17 8.23
C ALA A 277 5.33 12.14 8.44
N LEU A 278 6.01 13.28 8.22
CA LEU A 278 7.45 13.40 8.42
C LEU A 278 7.84 13.20 9.89
N ALA A 279 7.10 13.80 10.82
CA ALA A 279 7.35 13.65 12.25
C ALA A 279 7.20 12.19 12.71
N ALA A 280 6.12 11.52 12.32
CA ALA A 280 5.88 10.12 12.67
C ALA A 280 7.01 9.20 12.15
N ASN A 281 7.39 9.36 10.89
CA ASN A 281 8.47 8.57 10.28
C ASN A 281 9.85 8.91 10.85
N GLY A 282 10.10 10.18 11.21
CA GLY A 282 11.31 10.60 11.90
C GLY A 282 11.44 9.97 13.29
N VAL A 283 10.36 9.99 14.07
CA VAL A 283 10.32 9.36 15.40
C VAL A 283 10.54 7.86 15.30
N LEU A 284 9.86 7.18 14.35
CA LEU A 284 10.05 5.76 14.10
C LEU A 284 11.51 5.44 13.74
N ALA A 285 12.10 6.18 12.81
CA ALA A 285 13.48 5.97 12.37
C ALA A 285 14.46 6.13 13.54
N VAL A 286 14.32 7.19 14.34
CA VAL A 286 15.17 7.41 15.52
C VAL A 286 15.02 6.28 16.54
N TYR A 287 13.78 5.85 16.82
CA TYR A 287 13.51 4.75 17.74
C TYR A 287 14.15 3.44 17.24
N GLN A 288 13.92 3.08 15.98
CA GLN A 288 14.43 1.84 15.39
C GLN A 288 15.95 1.82 15.31
N PHE A 289 16.60 2.92 14.88
CA PHE A 289 18.05 2.99 14.80
C PHE A 289 18.72 2.93 16.18
N ARG A 290 18.14 3.60 17.21
CA ARG A 290 18.61 3.45 18.58
C ARG A 290 18.53 2.00 19.06
N ARG A 291 17.44 1.31 18.75
CA ARG A 291 17.22 -0.09 19.10
C ARG A 291 18.22 -1.02 18.39
N ILE A 292 18.40 -0.85 17.07
CA ILE A 292 19.37 -1.60 16.27
C ILE A 292 20.77 -1.44 16.86
N ARG A 293 21.18 -0.18 17.14
CA ARG A 293 22.50 0.11 17.71
C ARG A 293 22.69 -0.47 19.12
N ALA A 294 21.69 -0.31 19.98
CA ALA A 294 21.77 -0.80 21.37
C ALA A 294 21.88 -2.33 21.46
N ARG A 295 21.30 -3.06 20.51
CA ARG A 295 21.30 -4.52 20.47
C ARG A 295 22.34 -5.12 19.51
N GLY A 296 23.07 -4.30 18.75
CA GLY A 296 24.04 -4.75 17.76
C GLY A 296 23.44 -5.56 16.60
N LEU A 297 22.20 -5.24 16.21
CA LEU A 297 21.43 -5.99 15.20
C LEU A 297 21.75 -5.52 13.78
N ASN A 298 21.59 -6.44 12.82
CA ASN A 298 21.60 -6.13 11.40
C ASN A 298 20.15 -6.07 10.86
N PRO A 299 19.64 -4.90 10.46
CA PRO A 299 18.23 -4.73 10.07
C PRO A 299 17.78 -5.59 8.88
N LEU A 300 18.73 -6.05 8.03
CA LEU A 300 18.40 -6.91 6.89
C LEU A 300 18.38 -8.40 7.26
N LYS A 301 19.10 -8.81 8.31
CA LYS A 301 19.29 -10.22 8.66
C LYS A 301 18.54 -10.62 9.93
N ASP A 302 18.47 -9.69 10.89
CA ASP A 302 17.96 -9.95 12.22
C ASP A 302 16.54 -9.40 12.37
N GLU A 303 15.75 -10.03 13.21
CA GLU A 303 14.45 -9.56 13.63
C GLU A 303 14.63 -8.52 14.74
N ILE A 304 14.16 -7.29 14.48
CA ILE A 304 14.45 -6.14 15.34
C ILE A 304 13.59 -6.14 16.61
N TYR A 305 12.38 -6.68 16.51
CA TYR A 305 11.37 -6.60 17.57
C TYR A 305 11.05 -7.94 18.25
N ASN A 306 11.85 -8.99 18.02
CA ASN A 306 11.62 -10.35 18.52
C ASN A 306 11.55 -10.51 20.05
N ASP A 307 12.05 -9.54 20.82
CA ASP A 307 11.97 -9.46 22.28
C ASP A 307 10.71 -8.75 22.80
N THR A 308 9.90 -8.16 21.90
CA THR A 308 8.67 -7.47 22.27
C THR A 308 7.49 -8.45 22.40
N GLU A 309 6.55 -8.12 23.29
CA GLU A 309 5.31 -8.88 23.46
C GLU A 309 4.50 -8.92 22.15
N LYS A 310 4.37 -7.77 21.46
CA LYS A 310 3.60 -7.68 20.20
C LYS A 310 4.16 -8.54 19.07
N TYR A 311 5.48 -8.66 18.98
CA TYR A 311 6.10 -9.60 18.04
C TYR A 311 5.75 -11.05 18.38
N ARG A 312 5.84 -11.42 19.67
CA ARG A 312 5.54 -12.79 20.14
C ARG A 312 4.08 -13.15 19.92
N GLU A 313 3.12 -12.23 20.22
CA GLU A 313 1.70 -12.42 19.92
C GLU A 313 1.48 -12.76 18.44
N VAL A 314 2.08 -11.99 17.51
CA VAL A 314 1.96 -12.26 16.07
C VAL A 314 2.49 -13.65 15.70
N VAL A 315 3.62 -14.05 16.27
CA VAL A 315 4.21 -15.36 15.99
C VAL A 315 3.36 -16.49 16.57
N GLU A 316 2.90 -16.38 17.81
CA GLU A 316 2.10 -17.39 18.49
C GLU A 316 0.74 -17.63 17.82
N GLU A 317 0.07 -16.55 17.39
CA GLU A 317 -1.21 -16.66 16.69
C GLU A 317 -1.12 -17.34 15.30
N ASN A 318 0.06 -17.36 14.69
CA ASN A 318 0.22 -17.76 13.29
C ASN A 318 1.10 -19.02 13.08
N ARG A 319 1.79 -19.51 14.11
CA ARG A 319 2.65 -20.72 14.07
C ARG A 319 1.96 -22.00 14.64
#